data_7897b48633b00935f53340c927c37bec
#
_entry.id   7897b48633b00935f53340c927c37bec
#
_cell.length_a   1.000
_cell.length_b   1.000
_cell.length_c   1.000
_cell.angle_alpha   90.00
_cell.angle_beta   90.00
_cell.angle_gamma   90.00
#
_symmetry.space_group_name_H-M   'P 1'
#
loop_
_entity.id
_entity.type
_entity.pdbx_description
1 polymer ?
#
loop_
_entity_poly.entity_id
_entity_poly.type
_entity_poly.pdbx_seq_one_letter_code
_entity_poly.pdbx_strand_id
1 'polypeptide(L)'
;MTEQQGVLKTGTSTLGITFKGGVVVGADHRATMGHFIANKSVQKLFKIGDNLALTTAGLVGHAQSLSRTLTAEVALFELRRQQPMTVKGAATLTANILSGRPHWVQLLIVGVDADGGHVYSIDSALQEIRFWVRIVTFLL
;
A
#
# COMPACT_ATOMS: atom_id res chain seq x y z
N MET A 1 -4.25 -30.67 -11.55
CA MET A 1 -3.50 -29.42 -11.42
C MET A 1 -4.48 -28.27 -11.43
N THR A 2 -4.60 -27.63 -10.33
CA THR A 2 -5.39 -26.45 -10.30
C THR A 2 -4.68 -25.39 -11.10
N GLU A 3 -5.25 -25.11 -12.22
CA GLU A 3 -4.79 -24.05 -13.03
C GLU A 3 -4.91 -22.75 -12.28
N GLN A 4 -3.81 -22.09 -12.19
CA GLN A 4 -3.75 -20.69 -11.83
C GLN A 4 -4.32 -19.84 -12.99
N GLN A 5 -5.44 -20.30 -13.52
CA GLN A 5 -6.14 -19.59 -14.56
C GLN A 5 -6.61 -18.26 -14.00
N GLY A 6 -6.10 -17.21 -14.57
CA GLY A 6 -6.51 -15.85 -14.26
C GLY A 6 -5.61 -15.10 -13.28
N VAL A 7 -4.57 -15.70 -12.71
CA VAL A 7 -3.57 -14.95 -11.97
C VAL A 7 -2.53 -14.44 -12.95
N LEU A 8 -2.70 -13.21 -13.39
CA LEU A 8 -1.70 -12.50 -14.16
C LEU A 8 -0.53 -12.14 -13.25
N LYS A 9 0.64 -12.66 -13.56
CA LYS A 9 1.86 -12.25 -12.86
C LYS A 9 2.19 -10.82 -13.26
N THR A 10 1.94 -9.90 -12.36
CA THR A 10 2.35 -8.51 -12.50
C THR A 10 3.55 -8.27 -11.59
N GLY A 11 4.68 -7.92 -12.18
CA GLY A 11 5.86 -7.52 -11.39
C GLY A 11 5.64 -6.13 -10.82
N THR A 12 5.85 -5.96 -9.53
CA THR A 12 5.84 -4.65 -8.86
C THR A 12 6.99 -4.56 -7.89
N SER A 13 7.76 -3.48 -7.98
CA SER A 13 8.80 -3.15 -7.02
C SER A 13 8.39 -1.90 -6.26
N THR A 14 8.32 -2.01 -4.94
CA THR A 14 8.05 -0.88 -4.06
C THR A 14 9.11 -0.80 -2.97
N LEU A 15 9.35 0.39 -2.48
CA LEU A 15 10.30 0.60 -1.39
C LEU A 15 9.78 1.65 -0.41
N GLY A 16 10.17 1.48 0.85
CA GLY A 16 9.99 2.48 1.89
C GLY A 16 11.23 2.49 2.78
N ILE A 17 11.76 3.67 3.03
CA ILE A 17 12.97 3.87 3.83
C ILE A 17 12.72 5.00 4.81
N THR A 18 12.92 4.72 6.10
CA THR A 18 12.87 5.75 7.13
C THR A 18 14.24 6.41 7.29
N PHE A 19 14.21 7.69 7.60
CA PHE A 19 15.40 8.45 7.96
C PHE A 19 15.05 9.44 9.07
N LYS A 20 16.05 10.13 9.59
CA LYS A 20 15.81 11.14 10.63
C LYS A 20 15.03 12.31 10.04
N GLY A 21 13.76 12.43 10.45
CA GLY A 21 12.87 13.50 9.99
C GLY A 21 11.89 13.10 8.90
N GLY A 22 11.87 11.84 8.45
CA GLY A 22 10.91 11.47 7.43
C GLY A 22 10.99 10.05 6.92
N VAL A 23 10.34 9.84 5.78
CA VAL A 23 10.31 8.58 5.05
C VAL A 23 10.39 8.86 3.55
N VAL A 24 11.12 8.04 2.84
CA VAL A 24 11.13 8.01 1.38
C VAL A 24 10.37 6.79 0.92
N VAL A 25 9.50 6.97 -0.06
CA VAL A 25 8.70 5.90 -0.64
C VAL A 25 8.77 5.97 -2.16
N GLY A 26 8.80 4.81 -2.78
CA GLY A 26 8.85 4.72 -4.24
C GLY A 26 8.17 3.47 -4.75
N ALA A 27 7.74 3.52 -6.00
CA ALA A 27 7.16 2.40 -6.71
C ALA A 27 7.43 2.51 -8.21
N ASP A 28 7.47 1.38 -8.90
CA ASP A 28 7.52 1.40 -10.36
C ASP A 28 6.14 1.74 -10.96
N HIS A 29 6.11 2.02 -12.25
CA HIS A 29 4.89 2.44 -12.96
C HIS A 29 4.42 1.46 -14.04
N ARG A 30 5.00 0.27 -14.11
CA ARG A 30 4.70 -0.68 -15.18
C ARG A 30 3.64 -1.70 -14.76
N ALA A 31 2.63 -1.90 -15.60
CA ALA A 31 1.73 -3.04 -15.51
C ALA A 31 2.02 -4.01 -16.66
N THR A 32 2.21 -5.27 -16.33
CA THR A 32 2.41 -6.34 -17.32
C THR A 32 1.27 -7.34 -17.25
N MET A 33 0.93 -7.91 -18.42
CA MET A 33 0.03 -9.04 -18.54
C MET A 33 0.81 -10.20 -19.15
N GLY A 34 1.31 -11.11 -18.32
CA GLY A 34 2.19 -12.18 -18.77
C GLY A 34 3.48 -11.61 -19.36
N HIS A 35 3.72 -11.82 -20.65
CA HIS A 35 4.89 -11.29 -21.37
C HIS A 35 4.67 -9.93 -22.02
N PHE A 36 3.45 -9.40 -21.95
CA PHE A 36 3.12 -8.11 -22.57
C PHE A 36 3.11 -6.98 -21.55
N ILE A 37 3.58 -5.82 -21.98
CA ILE A 37 3.45 -4.59 -21.22
C ILE A 37 2.07 -4.02 -21.51
N ALA A 38 1.14 -4.16 -20.55
CA ALA A 38 -0.23 -3.65 -20.72
C ALA A 38 -0.29 -2.12 -20.57
N ASN A 39 0.52 -1.56 -19.68
CA ASN A 39 0.58 -0.12 -19.46
C ASN A 39 1.94 0.24 -18.84
N LYS A 40 2.50 1.38 -19.26
CA LYS A 40 3.78 1.89 -18.74
C LYS A 40 3.61 3.01 -17.71
N SER A 41 2.38 3.41 -17.43
CA SER A 41 2.08 4.56 -16.57
C SER A 41 0.98 4.24 -15.55
N VAL A 42 1.04 3.07 -14.92
CA VAL A 42 0.09 2.70 -13.87
C VAL A 42 0.54 3.29 -12.56
N GLN A 43 -0.38 3.98 -11.90
CA GLN A 43 -0.14 4.50 -10.56
C GLN A 43 -0.15 3.37 -9.54
N LYS A 44 0.92 3.25 -8.77
CA LYS A 44 1.08 2.26 -7.70
C LYS A 44 1.41 2.91 -6.36
N LEU A 45 1.60 4.21 -6.34
CA LEU A 45 1.85 5.03 -5.17
C LEU A 45 0.72 6.02 -5.02
N PHE A 46 0.08 6.04 -3.86
CA PHE A 46 -1.07 6.89 -3.57
C PHE A 46 -0.86 7.67 -2.29
N LYS A 47 -1.09 8.97 -2.35
CA LYS A 47 -1.20 9.81 -1.16
C LYS A 47 -2.59 9.60 -0.55
N ILE A 48 -2.67 9.19 0.70
CA ILE A 48 -3.94 8.94 1.41
C ILE A 48 -4.22 9.94 2.53
N GLY A 49 -3.27 10.80 2.81
CA GLY A 49 -3.39 11.87 3.78
C GLY A 49 -2.18 12.81 3.66
N ASP A 50 -2.15 13.88 4.42
CA ASP A 50 -1.04 14.84 4.34
C ASP A 50 0.29 14.23 4.78
N ASN A 51 0.24 13.29 5.70
CA ASN A 51 1.40 12.62 6.27
C ASN A 51 1.46 11.11 5.94
N LEU A 52 0.58 10.62 5.07
CA LEU A 52 0.41 9.20 4.80
C LEU A 52 0.39 8.90 3.30
N ALA A 53 1.04 7.82 2.92
CA ALA A 53 1.00 7.28 1.58
C ALA A 53 0.95 5.75 1.60
N LEU A 54 0.51 5.17 0.51
CA LEU A 54 0.54 3.73 0.33
C LEU A 54 1.13 3.36 -1.02
N THR A 55 1.85 2.25 -1.07
CA THR A 55 2.20 1.59 -2.33
C THR A 55 1.45 0.29 -2.45
N THR A 56 1.14 -0.11 -3.66
CA THR A 56 0.36 -1.31 -3.92
C THR A 56 1.04 -2.22 -4.92
N ALA A 57 0.89 -3.51 -4.71
CA ALA A 57 1.17 -4.56 -5.69
C ALA A 57 -0.05 -5.48 -5.79
N GLY A 58 -0.41 -5.87 -7.00
CA GLY A 58 -1.56 -6.74 -7.27
C GLY A 58 -2.51 -6.14 -8.29
N LEU A 59 -3.79 -6.42 -8.15
CA LEU A 59 -4.80 -5.97 -9.10
C LEU A 59 -5.04 -4.45 -9.00
N VAL A 60 -4.84 -3.76 -10.12
CA VAL A 60 -4.93 -2.30 -10.21
C VAL A 60 -6.29 -1.77 -9.72
N GLY A 61 -7.38 -2.42 -10.12
CA GLY A 61 -8.72 -2.02 -9.68
C GLY A 61 -8.92 -2.11 -8.17
N HIS A 62 -8.39 -3.16 -7.54
CA HIS A 62 -8.43 -3.31 -6.08
C HIS A 62 -7.59 -2.24 -5.38
N ALA A 63 -6.40 -1.95 -5.93
CA ALA A 63 -5.53 -0.91 -5.41
C ALA A 63 -6.18 0.48 -5.44
N GLN A 64 -6.81 0.82 -6.56
CA GLN A 64 -7.52 2.09 -6.71
C GLN A 64 -8.71 2.22 -5.77
N SER A 65 -9.51 1.16 -5.66
CA SER A 65 -10.65 1.12 -4.74
C SER A 65 -10.21 1.29 -3.29
N LEU A 66 -9.18 0.56 -2.90
CA LEU A 66 -8.63 0.62 -1.55
C LEU A 66 -8.06 2.00 -1.24
N SER A 67 -7.31 2.61 -2.16
CA SER A 67 -6.74 3.95 -1.95
C SER A 67 -7.83 5.01 -1.76
N ARG A 68 -8.92 4.94 -2.49
CA ARG A 68 -10.07 5.85 -2.33
C ARG A 68 -10.74 5.67 -0.96
N THR A 69 -10.96 4.42 -0.56
CA THR A 69 -11.56 4.08 0.73
C THR A 69 -10.67 4.59 1.87
N LEU A 70 -9.38 4.33 1.81
CA LEU A 70 -8.44 4.79 2.83
C LEU A 70 -8.36 6.32 2.90
N THR A 71 -8.33 6.99 1.76
CA THR A 71 -8.32 8.46 1.72
C THR A 71 -9.55 9.04 2.41
N ALA A 72 -10.73 8.47 2.14
CA ALA A 72 -11.98 8.90 2.78
C ALA A 72 -11.99 8.63 4.29
N GLU A 73 -11.54 7.44 4.71
CA GLU A 73 -11.51 7.06 6.13
C GLU A 73 -10.49 7.89 6.92
N VAL A 74 -9.32 8.16 6.36
CA VAL A 74 -8.31 9.03 6.98
C VAL A 74 -8.86 10.44 7.15
N ALA A 75 -9.47 11.00 6.10
CA ALA A 75 -10.07 12.33 6.17
C ALA A 75 -11.19 12.41 7.22
N LEU A 76 -12.03 11.39 7.30
CA LEU A 76 -13.09 11.31 8.30
C LEU A 76 -12.55 11.22 9.72
N PHE A 77 -11.51 10.40 9.93
CA PHE A 77 -10.85 10.30 11.23
C PHE A 77 -10.27 11.65 11.67
N GLU A 78 -9.53 12.32 10.79
CA GLU A 78 -8.91 13.61 11.09
C GLU A 78 -9.95 14.69 11.38
N LEU A 79 -11.08 14.67 10.64
CA LEU A 79 -12.18 15.59 10.88
C LEU A 79 -12.83 15.35 12.26
N ARG A 80 -13.05 14.09 12.64
CA ARG A 80 -13.68 13.75 13.92
C ARG A 80 -12.75 13.95 15.12
N ARG A 81 -11.47 13.65 14.96
CA ARG A 81 -10.49 13.66 16.05
C ARG A 81 -9.72 14.97 16.16
N GLN A 82 -9.77 15.81 15.11
CA GLN A 82 -9.01 17.06 15.04
C GLN A 82 -7.50 16.86 15.23
N GLN A 83 -6.99 15.72 14.76
CA GLN A 83 -5.57 15.38 14.79
C GLN A 83 -5.22 14.43 13.65
N PRO A 84 -3.97 14.44 13.17
CA PRO A 84 -3.55 13.52 12.11
C PRO A 84 -3.63 12.06 12.55
N MET A 85 -3.99 11.18 11.62
CA MET A 85 -3.92 9.75 11.86
C MET A 85 -2.47 9.29 11.95
N THR A 86 -2.16 8.42 12.91
CA THR A 86 -0.83 7.82 13.02
C THR A 86 -0.60 6.83 11.89
N VAL A 87 0.67 6.57 11.56
CA VAL A 87 1.01 5.59 10.51
C VAL A 87 0.54 4.19 10.92
N LYS A 88 0.74 3.81 12.19
CA LYS A 88 0.22 2.55 12.73
C LYS A 88 -1.30 2.46 12.65
N GLY A 89 -1.99 3.55 12.94
CA GLY A 89 -3.45 3.62 12.83
C GLY A 89 -3.93 3.38 11.40
N ALA A 90 -3.25 3.97 10.42
CA ALA A 90 -3.54 3.76 9.01
C ALA A 90 -3.26 2.31 8.59
N ALA A 91 -2.17 1.72 9.06
CA ALA A 91 -1.85 0.32 8.79
C ALA A 91 -2.89 -0.64 9.38
N THR A 92 -3.30 -0.42 10.62
CA THR A 92 -4.34 -1.22 11.27
C THR A 92 -5.69 -1.09 10.56
N LEU A 93 -6.07 0.12 10.19
CA LEU A 93 -7.29 0.36 9.41
C LEU A 93 -7.26 -0.39 8.09
N THR A 94 -6.13 -0.34 7.38
CA THR A 94 -5.94 -1.05 6.12
C THR A 94 -6.07 -2.57 6.30
N ALA A 95 -5.43 -3.13 7.31
CA ALA A 95 -5.53 -4.54 7.63
C ALA A 95 -6.97 -4.95 7.94
N ASN A 96 -7.71 -4.14 8.69
CA ASN A 96 -9.11 -4.39 9.01
C ASN A 96 -10.02 -4.34 7.78
N ILE A 97 -9.79 -3.41 6.86
CA ILE A 97 -10.53 -3.34 5.61
C ILE A 97 -10.27 -4.59 4.77
N LEU A 98 -9.02 -5.02 4.68
CA LEU A 98 -8.63 -6.20 3.91
C LEU A 98 -9.16 -7.50 4.52
N SER A 99 -9.34 -7.57 5.83
CA SER A 99 -9.89 -8.76 6.51
C SER A 99 -11.35 -9.04 6.14
N GLY A 100 -12.11 -8.00 5.80
CA GLY A 100 -13.51 -8.13 5.43
C GLY A 100 -13.75 -8.55 3.97
N ARG A 101 -12.74 -8.52 3.14
CA ARG A 101 -12.84 -8.85 1.71
C ARG A 101 -11.55 -9.47 1.21
N PRO A 102 -11.60 -10.52 0.39
CA PRO A 102 -10.40 -11.05 -0.24
C PRO A 102 -9.87 -10.03 -1.26
N HIS A 103 -8.70 -9.50 -1.00
CA HIS A 103 -7.96 -8.62 -1.90
C HIS A 103 -6.64 -9.27 -2.29
N TRP A 104 -6.37 -9.30 -3.59
CA TRP A 104 -5.09 -9.77 -4.13
C TRP A 104 -4.12 -8.60 -4.22
N VAL A 105 -3.76 -8.06 -3.05
CA VAL A 105 -2.85 -6.91 -2.95
C VAL A 105 -1.86 -7.12 -1.83
N GLN A 106 -0.68 -6.60 -2.04
CA GLN A 106 0.32 -6.40 -0.99
C GLN A 106 0.65 -4.92 -0.94
N LEU A 107 0.82 -4.40 0.25
CA LEU A 107 0.86 -2.96 0.48
C LEU A 107 2.02 -2.58 1.38
N LEU A 108 2.58 -1.39 1.12
CA LEU A 108 3.32 -0.65 2.12
C LEU A 108 2.50 0.57 2.52
N ILE A 109 2.30 0.75 3.80
CA ILE A 109 1.80 2.01 4.38
C ILE A 109 2.99 2.74 4.96
N VAL A 110 3.19 3.96 4.52
CA VAL A 110 4.31 4.78 4.94
C VAL A 110 3.82 6.16 5.38
N GLY A 111 4.55 6.78 6.25
CA GLY A 111 4.22 8.14 6.66
C GLY A 111 5.05 8.63 7.82
N VAL A 112 4.71 9.81 8.27
CA VAL A 112 5.35 10.50 9.38
C VAL A 112 4.28 10.89 10.39
N ASP A 113 4.53 10.60 11.64
CA ASP A 113 3.70 11.02 12.76
C ASP A 113 4.57 11.60 13.90
N ALA A 114 3.98 11.79 15.08
CA ALA A 114 4.70 12.34 16.22
C ALA A 114 5.93 11.52 16.63
N ASP A 115 5.93 10.23 16.33
CA ASP A 115 7.04 9.31 16.62
C ASP A 115 8.09 9.23 15.50
N GLY A 116 7.89 9.95 14.41
CA GLY A 116 8.81 9.97 13.26
C GLY A 116 8.29 9.22 12.05
N GLY A 117 9.20 8.82 11.17
CA GLY A 117 8.88 8.08 9.95
C GLY A 117 8.67 6.59 10.21
N HIS A 118 7.69 6.00 9.55
CA HIS A 118 7.34 4.59 9.70
C HIS A 118 7.01 3.94 8.36
N VAL A 119 7.36 2.66 8.24
CA VAL A 119 7.00 1.80 7.12
C VAL A 119 6.36 0.53 7.66
N TYR A 120 5.14 0.25 7.24
CA TYR A 120 4.41 -0.98 7.54
C TYR A 120 4.15 -1.76 6.27
N SER A 121 4.41 -3.06 6.31
CA SER A 121 4.05 -3.99 5.24
C SER A 121 2.80 -4.76 5.65
N ILE A 122 1.83 -4.81 4.76
CA ILE A 122 0.60 -5.57 4.95
C ILE A 122 0.51 -6.55 3.79
N ASP A 123 0.51 -7.83 4.11
CA ASP A 123 0.45 -8.90 3.13
C ASP A 123 -0.93 -9.58 3.11
N SER A 124 -1.08 -10.60 2.27
CA SER A 124 -2.31 -11.38 2.15
C SER A 124 -2.66 -12.16 3.43
N ALA A 125 -1.72 -12.36 4.34
CA ALA A 125 -1.96 -12.94 5.65
C ALA A 125 -2.41 -11.91 6.69
N LEU A 126 -2.62 -10.66 6.28
CA LEU A 126 -3.08 -9.54 7.09
C LEU A 126 -2.15 -9.21 8.26
N GLN A 127 -0.87 -9.47 8.10
CA GLN A 127 0.13 -9.16 9.10
C GLN A 127 0.64 -7.73 8.91
N GLU A 128 0.55 -6.96 9.97
CA GLU A 128 1.19 -5.66 10.05
C GLU A 128 2.60 -5.83 10.60
N ILE A 129 3.60 -5.58 9.78
CA ILE A 129 4.99 -5.66 10.22
C ILE A 129 5.66 -4.31 9.98
N ARG A 130 6.21 -3.74 11.04
CA ARG A 130 6.97 -2.50 10.97
C ARG A 130 8.38 -2.75 10.49
N PHE A 131 8.86 -1.91 9.58
CA PHE A 131 10.22 -1.94 9.06
C PHE A 131 10.86 -0.57 9.13
N TRP A 132 12.19 -0.54 9.30
CA TRP A 132 13.00 0.67 9.10
C TRP A 132 13.27 0.90 7.62
N VAL A 133 13.54 -0.19 6.91
CA VAL A 133 13.72 -0.24 5.47
C VAL A 133 12.96 -1.43 4.94
N ARG A 134 12.14 -1.21 3.92
CA ARG A 134 11.46 -2.30 3.23
C ARG A 134 11.53 -2.07 1.72
N ILE A 135 12.18 -2.99 1.05
CA ILE A 135 12.16 -3.11 -0.40
C ILE A 135 11.41 -4.39 -0.70
N VAL A 136 10.37 -4.28 -1.48
CA VAL A 136 9.54 -5.44 -1.81
C VAL A 136 9.35 -5.49 -3.30
N THR A 137 9.67 -6.65 -3.87
CA THR A 137 9.36 -6.96 -5.25
C THR A 137 8.32 -8.07 -5.24
N PHE A 138 7.18 -7.79 -5.82
CA PHE A 138 6.11 -8.76 -5.94
C PHE A 138 6.03 -9.32 -7.34
N LEU A 139 5.98 -10.63 -7.41
CA LEU A 139 5.65 -11.38 -8.61
C LEU A 139 4.29 -12.06 -8.35
N LEU A 140 3.25 -11.41 -8.78
CA LEU A 140 1.92 -11.98 -8.76
C LEU A 140 1.49 -12.39 -10.16
#